data_be75376f9128d5a10edbffbeee78f394
#
_entry.id   be75376f9128d5a10edbffbeee78f394
#
_cell.length_a   1.000
_cell.length_b   1.000
_cell.length_c   1.000
_cell.angle_alpha   90.00
_cell.angle_beta   90.00
_cell.angle_gamma   90.00
#
_symmetry.space_group_name_H-M   'P 1'
#
loop_
_entity.id
_entity.type
_entity.pdbx_description
1 polymer ?
#
loop_
_entity_poly.entity_id
_entity_poly.type
_entity_poly.pdbx_seq_one_letter_code
_entity_poly.pdbx_strand_id
1 'polypeptide(L)'
;SKRTEKDGLPKGELGRIGIAIAKNKTNIVYALIESKKNALYKSEDGGFKWKKINDKRDIGNRPFYYSDIEVDPENENRVYSIFTYVNVSQDGGKNFSQLMPAYGVDNGVHPDHHAWWIHPEDGSFMIDGNDGGLNITRDGGKTWRFVGNIPVAQFYHISVDNEFPYNVYGGMQDNGSWRGPSYVWKTQGIRNSYWQEIAFGDGFDVLPDLDDSRYGYAMSQQGYVSRYDWITGNNYIVRPTHVDPKINLRFNWNAAIGQDPFDNSTVYFGSQFVHKSTDKGLTWNTISPDLTTNDPEKQKQSESGGLTLDATGAENHC
;
A
#
# COMPACT_ATOMS: atom_id res chain seq x y z
N SER A 1 -7.07 17.94 30.52
CA SER A 1 -6.16 19.09 30.31
C SER A 1 -5.12 18.74 29.25
N LYS A 2 -4.69 19.73 28.45
CA LYS A 2 -3.66 19.57 27.41
C LYS A 2 -2.33 19.16 28.06
N ARG A 3 -1.66 18.14 27.50
CA ARG A 3 -0.32 17.71 27.88
C ARG A 3 0.71 18.40 26.98
N THR A 4 1.89 18.67 27.52
CA THR A 4 2.91 19.46 26.86
C THR A 4 4.30 18.91 27.19
N GLU A 5 5.33 19.59 26.68
CA GLU A 5 6.73 19.31 27.01
C GLU A 5 7.05 19.34 28.53
N LYS A 6 6.28 20.12 29.32
CA LYS A 6 6.40 20.15 30.79
C LYS A 6 5.96 18.83 31.43
N ASP A 7 5.20 18.03 30.69
CA ASP A 7 4.74 16.72 31.10
C ASP A 7 5.62 15.58 30.51
N GLY A 8 6.71 15.91 29.81
CA GLY A 8 7.67 14.96 29.26
C GLY A 8 7.45 14.59 27.79
N LEU A 9 6.50 15.25 27.10
CA LEU A 9 6.26 15.07 25.68
C LEU A 9 7.28 15.85 24.83
N PRO A 10 7.44 15.54 23.52
CA PRO A 10 8.40 16.23 22.67
C PRO A 10 8.01 17.68 22.42
N LYS A 11 9.01 18.52 22.17
CA LYS A 11 8.84 19.92 21.80
C LYS A 11 8.55 20.07 20.32
N GLY A 12 7.84 21.19 19.99
CA GLY A 12 7.63 21.61 18.62
C GLY A 12 6.35 21.03 18.01
N GLU A 13 6.36 20.95 16.71
CA GLU A 13 5.25 20.41 15.94
C GLU A 13 5.14 18.90 16.12
N LEU A 14 3.92 18.41 16.27
CA LEU A 14 3.59 17.00 16.40
C LEU A 14 2.60 16.62 15.29
N GLY A 15 2.85 15.49 14.66
CA GLY A 15 1.95 14.89 13.68
C GLY A 15 1.03 13.85 14.30
N ARG A 16 0.97 12.68 13.69
CA ARG A 16 0.12 11.56 14.13
C ARG A 16 0.58 11.02 15.49
N ILE A 17 -0.39 10.67 16.32
CA ILE A 17 -0.14 10.09 17.64
C ILE A 17 -1.02 8.84 17.81
N GLY A 18 -0.36 7.67 17.91
CA GLY A 18 -0.99 6.42 18.33
C GLY A 18 -0.96 6.31 19.86
N ILE A 19 -2.08 5.87 20.46
CA ILE A 19 -2.20 5.73 21.92
C ILE A 19 -2.76 4.36 22.26
N ALA A 20 -2.13 3.68 23.23
CA ALA A 20 -2.62 2.43 23.79
C ALA A 20 -2.59 2.44 25.32
N ILE A 21 -3.66 1.91 25.92
CA ILE A 21 -3.81 1.80 27.38
C ILE A 21 -3.77 0.32 27.78
N ALA A 22 -2.90 -0.02 28.73
CA ALA A 22 -2.84 -1.37 29.24
C ALA A 22 -4.12 -1.72 30.03
N LYS A 23 -4.88 -2.73 29.53
CA LYS A 23 -6.18 -3.10 30.13
C LYS A 23 -6.04 -3.66 31.54
N ASN A 24 -4.98 -4.45 31.77
CA ASN A 24 -4.67 -5.04 33.08
C ASN A 24 -4.11 -4.03 34.08
N LYS A 25 -3.65 -2.83 33.61
CA LYS A 25 -3.04 -1.81 34.47
C LYS A 25 -3.23 -0.41 33.85
N THR A 26 -4.41 0.15 34.01
CA THR A 26 -4.89 1.35 33.27
C THR A 26 -4.13 2.65 33.52
N ASN A 27 -3.28 2.71 34.56
CA ASN A 27 -2.34 3.80 34.74
C ASN A 27 -1.14 3.74 33.77
N ILE A 28 -0.89 2.61 33.12
CA ILE A 28 0.12 2.47 32.07
C ILE A 28 -0.49 2.83 30.72
N VAL A 29 0.09 3.85 30.10
CA VAL A 29 -0.31 4.36 28.79
C VAL A 29 0.92 4.51 27.90
N TYR A 30 0.82 4.07 26.67
CA TYR A 30 1.84 4.26 25.64
C TYR A 30 1.37 5.26 24.60
N ALA A 31 2.30 6.07 24.07
CA ALA A 31 2.07 6.98 22.98
C ALA A 31 3.21 6.91 21.96
N LEU A 32 2.89 6.54 20.74
CA LEU A 32 3.81 6.61 19.61
C LEU A 32 3.59 7.95 18.90
N ILE A 33 4.58 8.82 18.92
CA ILE A 33 4.42 10.22 18.54
C ILE A 33 5.29 10.55 17.34
N GLU A 34 4.64 11.00 16.27
CA GLU A 34 5.31 11.66 15.16
C GLU A 34 5.76 13.06 15.56
N SER A 35 7.04 13.31 15.41
CA SER A 35 7.68 14.60 15.66
C SER A 35 8.94 14.69 14.79
N LYS A 36 9.70 15.78 14.89
CA LYS A 36 10.98 15.88 14.21
C LYS A 36 11.93 14.68 14.48
N LYS A 37 11.74 14.00 15.60
CA LYS A 37 12.35 12.72 15.95
C LYS A 37 11.31 11.83 16.58
N ASN A 38 10.75 10.92 15.78
CA ASN A 38 9.71 10.00 16.20
C ASN A 38 10.14 9.18 17.41
N ALA A 39 9.23 8.97 18.35
CA ALA A 39 9.54 8.20 19.54
C ALA A 39 8.31 7.59 20.20
N LEU A 40 8.55 6.49 20.93
CA LEU A 40 7.61 5.87 21.83
C LEU A 40 7.79 6.46 23.24
N TYR A 41 6.68 6.88 23.82
CA TYR A 41 6.56 7.41 25.18
C TYR A 41 5.71 6.48 26.03
N LYS A 42 6.02 6.42 27.33
CA LYS A 42 5.25 5.69 28.33
C LYS A 42 4.88 6.63 29.46
N SER A 43 3.63 6.54 29.90
CA SER A 43 3.16 7.10 31.18
C SER A 43 2.88 5.95 32.15
N GLU A 44 3.14 6.18 33.43
CA GLU A 44 2.86 5.26 34.54
C GLU A 44 1.83 5.83 35.55
N ASP A 45 1.24 6.98 35.20
CA ASP A 45 0.30 7.73 36.03
C ASP A 45 -1.00 8.14 35.29
N GLY A 46 -1.40 7.35 34.29
CA GLY A 46 -2.64 7.59 33.55
C GLY A 46 -2.54 8.75 32.53
N GLY A 47 -1.34 9.03 32.02
CA GLY A 47 -1.13 10.05 30.99
C GLY A 47 -0.83 11.45 31.56
N PHE A 48 -0.51 11.59 32.83
CA PHE A 48 -0.14 12.88 33.41
C PHE A 48 1.33 13.24 33.16
N LYS A 49 2.25 12.27 33.31
CA LYS A 49 3.66 12.43 33.01
C LYS A 49 4.12 11.36 32.03
N TRP A 50 5.05 11.73 31.17
CA TRP A 50 5.52 10.91 30.08
C TRP A 50 7.05 10.77 30.08
N LYS A 51 7.52 9.61 29.75
CA LYS A 51 8.94 9.32 29.59
C LYS A 51 9.18 8.70 28.20
N LYS A 52 10.14 9.24 27.47
CA LYS A 52 10.61 8.63 26.22
C LYS A 52 11.24 7.28 26.51
N ILE A 53 10.78 6.24 25.82
CA ILE A 53 11.22 4.84 26.01
C ILE A 53 12.12 4.40 24.86
N ASN A 54 11.72 4.72 23.61
CA ASN A 54 12.40 4.24 22.41
C ASN A 54 12.30 5.29 21.29
N ASP A 55 13.40 5.50 20.56
CA ASP A 55 13.45 6.37 19.38
C ASP A 55 14.24 5.71 18.23
N LYS A 56 14.33 4.38 18.23
CA LYS A 56 14.94 3.57 17.17
C LYS A 56 13.95 3.36 16.02
N ARG A 57 14.44 2.85 14.89
CA ARG A 57 13.62 2.54 13.71
C ARG A 57 12.71 1.32 13.88
N ASP A 58 12.90 0.52 14.93
CA ASP A 58 12.10 -0.66 15.23
C ASP A 58 10.68 -0.36 15.76
N ILE A 59 10.39 0.93 16.04
CA ILE A 59 9.06 1.39 16.44
C ILE A 59 8.16 1.86 15.29
N GLY A 60 8.66 1.90 14.06
CA GLY A 60 7.86 2.28 12.90
C GLY A 60 8.63 3.08 11.85
N ASN A 61 8.01 3.17 10.69
CA ASN A 61 8.37 4.03 9.58
C ASN A 61 7.11 4.74 9.08
N ARG A 62 7.21 5.76 8.24
CA ARG A 62 6.08 6.51 7.65
C ARG A 62 4.98 6.85 8.68
N PRO A 63 5.30 7.50 9.81
CA PRO A 63 4.37 7.66 10.94
C PRO A 63 3.12 8.48 10.61
N PHE A 64 3.14 9.33 9.59
CA PHE A 64 1.97 10.05 9.10
C PHE A 64 0.94 9.10 8.45
N TYR A 65 1.37 7.98 7.88
CA TYR A 65 0.52 7.03 7.18
C TYR A 65 0.01 5.93 8.11
N TYR A 66 0.90 5.26 8.82
CA TYR A 66 0.56 4.29 9.87
C TYR A 66 1.51 4.44 11.06
N SER A 67 0.99 4.41 12.25
CA SER A 67 1.72 4.52 13.51
C SER A 67 0.82 4.05 14.62
N ASP A 68 0.33 2.83 14.49
CA ASP A 68 -0.56 2.27 15.47
C ASP A 68 0.23 1.47 16.50
N ILE A 69 -0.28 1.47 17.72
CA ILE A 69 0.33 0.79 18.85
C ILE A 69 -0.77 0.12 19.66
N GLU A 70 -0.50 -1.09 20.11
CA GLU A 70 -1.40 -1.84 20.97
C GLU A 70 -0.64 -2.47 22.13
N VAL A 71 -1.34 -2.72 23.23
CA VAL A 71 -0.80 -3.40 24.44
C VAL A 71 -1.58 -4.67 24.67
N ASP A 72 -0.84 -5.73 24.95
CA ASP A 72 -1.42 -7.02 25.35
C ASP A 72 -2.38 -6.83 26.55
N PRO A 73 -3.62 -7.33 26.49
CA PRO A 73 -4.60 -7.13 27.55
C PRO A 73 -4.20 -7.75 28.88
N GLU A 74 -3.31 -8.75 28.89
CA GLU A 74 -2.88 -9.47 30.09
C GLU A 74 -1.48 -9.06 30.56
N ASN A 75 -0.69 -8.32 29.72
CA ASN A 75 0.69 -7.95 30.04
C ASN A 75 1.04 -6.55 29.56
N GLU A 76 1.06 -5.59 30.47
CA GLU A 76 1.36 -4.19 30.20
C GLU A 76 2.76 -3.93 29.60
N ASN A 77 3.66 -4.91 29.64
CA ASN A 77 5.00 -4.81 29.06
C ASN A 77 5.10 -5.42 27.66
N ARG A 78 4.08 -6.15 27.22
CA ARG A 78 4.00 -6.67 25.87
C ARG A 78 3.28 -5.66 24.98
N VAL A 79 4.07 -5.01 24.12
CA VAL A 79 3.63 -3.88 23.30
C VAL A 79 3.86 -4.20 21.82
N TYR A 80 2.86 -3.94 21.01
CA TYR A 80 2.91 -4.13 19.55
C TYR A 80 3.01 -2.78 18.86
N SER A 81 3.91 -2.66 17.90
CA SER A 81 3.98 -1.54 16.97
C SER A 81 3.58 -2.03 15.59
N ILE A 82 2.56 -1.37 15.01
CA ILE A 82 1.87 -1.77 13.80
C ILE A 82 2.17 -0.73 12.70
N PHE A 83 2.84 -1.16 11.65
CA PHE A 83 3.28 -0.31 10.53
C PHE A 83 3.53 -1.18 9.29
N THR A 84 4.54 -0.91 8.45
CA THR A 84 4.91 -1.83 7.35
C THR A 84 5.11 -3.27 7.85
N TYR A 85 5.59 -3.42 9.09
CA TYR A 85 5.68 -4.70 9.80
C TYR A 85 4.91 -4.61 11.12
N VAL A 86 4.67 -5.76 11.73
CA VAL A 86 4.25 -5.80 13.13
C VAL A 86 5.44 -6.24 13.97
N ASN A 87 5.87 -5.35 14.85
CA ASN A 87 6.92 -5.61 15.81
C ASN A 87 6.36 -5.75 17.23
N VAL A 88 6.95 -6.60 18.05
CA VAL A 88 6.56 -6.84 19.44
C VAL A 88 7.71 -6.56 20.40
N SER A 89 7.40 -5.86 21.48
CA SER A 89 8.26 -5.70 22.65
C SER A 89 7.75 -6.58 23.79
N GLN A 90 8.66 -7.14 24.57
CA GLN A 90 8.37 -7.88 25.81
C GLN A 90 8.86 -7.12 27.08
N ASP A 91 9.44 -5.93 26.89
CA ASP A 91 10.12 -5.18 27.95
C ASP A 91 9.60 -3.74 28.10
N GLY A 92 8.32 -3.53 27.77
CA GLY A 92 7.66 -2.25 27.91
C GLY A 92 8.09 -1.22 26.86
N GLY A 93 8.37 -1.66 25.65
CA GLY A 93 8.67 -0.80 24.50
C GLY A 93 10.15 -0.40 24.35
N LYS A 94 11.05 -0.94 25.16
CA LYS A 94 12.49 -0.61 25.08
C LYS A 94 13.18 -1.22 23.87
N ASN A 95 12.83 -2.49 23.57
CA ASN A 95 13.33 -3.21 22.40
C ASN A 95 12.18 -3.91 21.71
N PHE A 96 12.21 -3.93 20.38
CA PHE A 96 11.23 -4.60 19.53
C PHE A 96 11.91 -5.62 18.63
N SER A 97 11.18 -6.68 18.30
CA SER A 97 11.53 -7.66 17.29
C SER A 97 10.33 -7.91 16.39
N GLN A 98 10.58 -8.25 15.13
CA GLN A 98 9.51 -8.55 14.17
C GLN A 98 8.72 -9.79 14.65
N LEU A 99 7.39 -9.66 14.67
CA LEU A 99 6.47 -10.72 15.11
C LEU A 99 6.02 -11.60 13.94
N MET A 100 5.68 -10.99 12.82
CA MET A 100 5.12 -11.69 11.67
C MET A 100 6.20 -11.99 10.63
N PRO A 101 6.14 -13.16 9.95
CA PRO A 101 7.09 -13.49 8.89
C PRO A 101 6.98 -12.50 7.72
N ALA A 102 8.13 -12.16 7.14
CA ALA A 102 8.17 -11.21 6.03
C ALA A 102 7.45 -11.74 4.78
N TYR A 103 6.91 -10.84 3.98
CA TYR A 103 6.37 -11.15 2.67
C TYR A 103 7.42 -11.84 1.78
N GLY A 104 6.98 -12.84 1.01
CA GLY A 104 7.86 -13.58 0.09
C GLY A 104 8.60 -14.77 0.69
N VAL A 105 8.41 -15.09 1.99
CA VAL A 105 8.84 -16.36 2.60
C VAL A 105 7.65 -17.30 2.77
N ASP A 106 7.90 -18.56 3.02
CA ASP A 106 6.86 -19.55 3.31
C ASP A 106 6.00 -19.09 4.48
N ASN A 107 4.67 -19.08 4.30
CA ASN A 107 3.71 -18.52 5.25
C ASN A 107 3.94 -17.03 5.58
N GLY A 108 4.56 -16.28 4.67
CA GLY A 108 4.75 -14.84 4.80
C GLY A 108 3.42 -14.10 4.86
N VAL A 109 3.41 -12.99 5.58
CA VAL A 109 2.24 -12.11 5.72
C VAL A 109 2.48 -10.85 4.89
N HIS A 110 1.44 -10.41 4.20
CA HIS A 110 1.49 -9.17 3.41
C HIS A 110 1.88 -7.99 4.31
N PRO A 111 2.77 -7.09 3.89
CA PRO A 111 3.13 -5.91 4.68
C PRO A 111 2.00 -4.88 4.74
N ASP A 112 2.33 -3.74 5.35
CA ASP A 112 1.48 -2.56 5.47
C ASP A 112 0.22 -2.83 6.27
N HIS A 113 0.43 -2.93 7.59
CA HIS A 113 -0.57 -3.29 8.57
C HIS A 113 -1.32 -2.04 9.06
N HIS A 114 -2.65 -2.09 9.02
CA HIS A 114 -3.53 -0.96 9.35
C HIS A 114 -4.53 -1.24 10.46
N ALA A 115 -4.76 -2.50 10.79
CA ALA A 115 -5.70 -2.90 11.82
C ALA A 115 -5.14 -4.06 12.64
N TRP A 116 -5.26 -3.92 13.95
CA TRP A 116 -4.80 -4.94 14.88
C TRP A 116 -5.81 -5.13 15.99
N TRP A 117 -6.18 -6.36 16.24
CA TRP A 117 -7.08 -6.70 17.34
C TRP A 117 -6.54 -7.88 18.14
N ILE A 118 -6.62 -7.78 19.47
CA ILE A 118 -6.25 -8.81 20.42
C ILE A 118 -7.48 -9.18 21.22
N HIS A 119 -7.74 -10.49 21.37
CA HIS A 119 -8.83 -10.97 22.21
C HIS A 119 -8.64 -10.46 23.65
N PRO A 120 -9.69 -9.89 24.28
CA PRO A 120 -9.55 -9.20 25.57
C PRO A 120 -9.17 -10.11 26.75
N GLU A 121 -9.37 -11.43 26.63
CA GLU A 121 -9.12 -12.44 27.68
C GLU A 121 -8.17 -13.55 27.20
N ASP A 122 -7.55 -13.39 26.02
CA ASP A 122 -6.62 -14.38 25.46
C ASP A 122 -5.64 -13.67 24.52
N GLY A 123 -4.53 -13.20 25.07
CA GLY A 123 -3.47 -12.52 24.29
C GLY A 123 -2.81 -13.39 23.20
N SER A 124 -3.12 -14.71 23.16
CA SER A 124 -2.66 -15.57 22.07
C SER A 124 -3.51 -15.49 20.80
N PHE A 125 -4.74 -15.00 20.91
CA PHE A 125 -5.66 -14.83 19.78
C PHE A 125 -5.64 -13.40 19.28
N MET A 126 -5.11 -13.21 18.06
CA MET A 126 -5.00 -11.91 17.42
C MET A 126 -5.50 -11.97 15.97
N ILE A 127 -5.97 -10.83 15.48
CA ILE A 127 -6.39 -10.61 14.09
C ILE A 127 -5.64 -9.40 13.56
N ASP A 128 -5.05 -9.57 12.40
CA ASP A 128 -4.33 -8.55 11.65
C ASP A 128 -5.06 -8.22 10.35
N GLY A 129 -5.20 -6.94 10.06
CA GLY A 129 -5.68 -6.42 8.79
C GLY A 129 -4.58 -5.62 8.12
N ASN A 130 -4.22 -6.02 6.91
CA ASN A 130 -3.17 -5.40 6.09
C ASN A 130 -3.63 -5.21 4.65
N ASP A 131 -2.79 -4.65 3.80
CA ASP A 131 -3.13 -4.37 2.41
C ASP A 131 -3.44 -5.63 1.57
N GLY A 132 -3.01 -6.81 2.01
CA GLY A 132 -3.36 -8.10 1.40
C GLY A 132 -4.65 -8.73 1.93
N GLY A 133 -5.18 -8.27 3.06
CA GLY A 133 -6.41 -8.81 3.67
C GLY A 133 -6.28 -9.12 5.17
N LEU A 134 -6.85 -10.23 5.62
CA LEU A 134 -6.88 -10.62 7.04
C LEU A 134 -6.00 -11.82 7.33
N ASN A 135 -5.29 -11.75 8.45
CA ASN A 135 -4.54 -12.86 9.03
C ASN A 135 -4.96 -13.11 10.48
N ILE A 136 -5.02 -14.36 10.87
CA ILE A 136 -5.44 -14.78 12.22
C ILE A 136 -4.37 -15.67 12.84
N THR A 137 -4.01 -15.37 14.09
CA THR A 137 -3.22 -16.27 14.94
C THR A 137 -4.02 -16.70 16.17
N ARG A 138 -3.71 -17.90 16.71
CA ARG A 138 -4.24 -18.43 17.98
C ARG A 138 -3.16 -18.98 18.88
N ASP A 139 -1.91 -18.66 18.57
CA ASP A 139 -0.72 -19.18 19.27
C ASP A 139 0.29 -18.07 19.64
N GLY A 140 -0.21 -16.84 19.77
CA GLY A 140 0.59 -15.68 20.15
C GLY A 140 1.49 -15.17 19.04
N GLY A 141 1.13 -15.42 17.78
CA GLY A 141 1.87 -14.94 16.60
C GLY A 141 2.96 -15.89 16.09
N LYS A 142 2.99 -17.15 16.57
CA LYS A 142 3.94 -18.16 16.06
C LYS A 142 3.54 -18.66 14.67
N THR A 143 2.24 -18.80 14.43
CA THR A 143 1.69 -19.13 13.10
C THR A 143 0.55 -18.18 12.74
N TRP A 144 0.41 -17.92 11.44
CA TRP A 144 -0.61 -17.02 10.90
C TRP A 144 -1.38 -17.70 9.78
N ARG A 145 -2.69 -17.60 9.82
CA ARG A 145 -3.59 -18.13 8.81
C ARG A 145 -4.22 -16.98 8.03
N PHE A 146 -3.93 -16.91 6.75
CA PHE A 146 -4.61 -15.98 5.84
C PHE A 146 -6.09 -16.36 5.62
N VAL A 147 -6.97 -15.37 5.60
CA VAL A 147 -8.42 -15.55 5.39
C VAL A 147 -8.75 -15.32 3.91
N GLY A 148 -8.47 -16.32 3.08
CA GLY A 148 -8.58 -16.23 1.63
C GLY A 148 -10.00 -16.37 1.04
N ASN A 149 -11.05 -16.39 1.87
CA ASN A 149 -12.43 -16.57 1.44
C ASN A 149 -13.34 -15.34 1.60
N ILE A 150 -12.75 -14.18 1.83
CA ILE A 150 -13.46 -12.91 1.87
C ILE A 150 -13.66 -12.45 0.41
N PRO A 151 -14.90 -12.29 -0.08
CA PRO A 151 -15.16 -11.95 -1.47
C PRO A 151 -15.14 -10.42 -1.67
N VAL A 152 -14.01 -9.79 -1.38
CA VAL A 152 -13.80 -8.34 -1.53
C VAL A 152 -12.47 -8.06 -2.18
N ALA A 153 -12.43 -7.01 -2.99
CA ALA A 153 -11.21 -6.46 -3.60
C ALA A 153 -11.40 -4.95 -3.78
N GLN A 154 -10.32 -4.20 -3.65
CA GLN A 154 -10.32 -2.74 -3.83
C GLN A 154 -9.63 -2.40 -5.14
N PHE A 155 -10.40 -2.22 -6.19
CA PHE A 155 -9.89 -1.80 -7.48
C PHE A 155 -9.75 -0.28 -7.58
N TYR A 156 -8.68 0.22 -8.20
CA TYR A 156 -8.56 1.62 -8.58
C TYR A 156 -9.50 1.97 -9.72
N HIS A 157 -9.39 1.24 -10.82
CA HIS A 157 -10.26 1.37 -11.99
C HIS A 157 -10.69 0.00 -12.46
N ILE A 158 -11.81 -0.07 -13.17
CA ILE A 158 -12.32 -1.28 -13.78
C ILE A 158 -12.59 -1.05 -15.26
N SER A 159 -12.34 -2.08 -16.07
CA SER A 159 -12.71 -2.14 -17.47
C SER A 159 -13.34 -3.49 -17.81
N VAL A 160 -13.89 -3.60 -18.99
CA VAL A 160 -14.50 -4.84 -19.51
C VAL A 160 -14.05 -5.06 -20.94
N ASP A 161 -14.04 -6.33 -21.38
CA ASP A 161 -13.84 -6.69 -22.78
C ASP A 161 -15.16 -6.80 -23.55
N ASN A 162 -15.08 -7.12 -24.84
CA ASN A 162 -16.21 -7.28 -25.73
C ASN A 162 -16.68 -8.75 -25.86
N GLU A 163 -16.19 -9.65 -25.00
CA GLU A 163 -16.58 -11.06 -25.00
C GLU A 163 -18.02 -11.26 -24.48
N PHE A 164 -18.58 -12.42 -24.74
CA PHE A 164 -19.87 -12.80 -24.15
C PHE A 164 -19.81 -14.20 -23.52
N PRO A 165 -19.98 -14.32 -22.21
CA PRO A 165 -20.04 -13.25 -21.20
C PRO A 165 -18.74 -12.44 -21.16
N TYR A 166 -18.84 -11.14 -20.90
CA TYR A 166 -17.66 -10.28 -20.80
C TYR A 166 -16.82 -10.63 -19.55
N ASN A 167 -15.56 -10.24 -19.58
CA ASN A 167 -14.70 -10.29 -18.41
C ASN A 167 -14.53 -8.90 -17.80
N VAL A 168 -14.25 -8.87 -16.51
CA VAL A 168 -13.94 -7.67 -15.74
C VAL A 168 -12.45 -7.64 -15.48
N TYR A 169 -11.85 -6.46 -15.63
CA TYR A 169 -10.42 -6.21 -15.44
C TYR A 169 -10.23 -5.07 -14.46
N GLY A 170 -9.14 -5.10 -13.69
CA GLY A 170 -8.78 -3.99 -12.83
C GLY A 170 -7.49 -4.24 -12.08
N GLY A 171 -6.88 -3.14 -11.62
CA GLY A 171 -5.69 -3.15 -10.80
C GLY A 171 -5.97 -2.74 -9.37
N MET A 172 -5.20 -3.29 -8.46
CA MET A 172 -5.26 -3.03 -7.02
C MET A 172 -3.89 -2.63 -6.52
N GLN A 173 -3.84 -1.64 -5.64
CA GLN A 173 -2.59 -1.31 -4.96
C GLN A 173 -2.08 -2.53 -4.21
N ASP A 174 -0.77 -2.78 -4.28
CA ASP A 174 -0.03 -3.87 -3.62
C ASP A 174 -0.46 -5.29 -4.01
N ASN A 175 -1.51 -5.45 -4.82
CA ASN A 175 -2.13 -6.74 -5.11
C ASN A 175 -2.27 -7.03 -6.61
N GLY A 176 -1.53 -6.33 -7.46
CA GLY A 176 -1.44 -6.61 -8.89
C GLY A 176 -2.67 -6.24 -9.71
N SER A 177 -2.66 -6.68 -10.95
CA SER A 177 -3.71 -6.46 -11.93
C SER A 177 -4.37 -7.79 -12.31
N TRP A 178 -5.71 -7.82 -12.35
CA TRP A 178 -6.47 -9.05 -12.45
C TRP A 178 -7.54 -8.99 -13.52
N ARG A 179 -7.92 -10.18 -14.01
CA ARG A 179 -9.11 -10.39 -14.84
C ARG A 179 -9.97 -11.52 -14.28
N GLY A 180 -11.26 -11.41 -14.47
CA GLY A 180 -12.20 -12.47 -14.08
C GLY A 180 -13.50 -12.39 -14.86
N PRO A 181 -14.29 -13.48 -14.92
CA PRO A 181 -15.54 -13.50 -15.66
C PRO A 181 -16.63 -12.68 -14.97
N SER A 182 -17.48 -12.00 -15.73
CA SER A 182 -18.70 -11.36 -15.20
C SER A 182 -19.77 -12.39 -14.86
N TYR A 183 -19.73 -13.56 -15.49
CA TYR A 183 -20.71 -14.63 -15.31
C TYR A 183 -20.08 -16.01 -15.57
N VAL A 184 -20.56 -17.02 -14.85
CA VAL A 184 -20.23 -18.43 -15.08
C VAL A 184 -21.50 -19.30 -15.03
N TRP A 185 -21.60 -20.26 -15.93
CA TRP A 185 -22.71 -21.22 -16.00
C TRP A 185 -22.59 -22.33 -14.93
N LYS A 186 -22.40 -21.91 -13.68
CA LYS A 186 -22.23 -22.81 -12.52
C LYS A 186 -23.13 -22.37 -11.38
N THR A 187 -23.81 -23.33 -10.77
CA THR A 187 -24.79 -23.11 -9.68
C THR A 187 -24.18 -22.33 -8.49
N GLN A 188 -22.89 -22.46 -8.27
CA GLN A 188 -22.21 -21.81 -7.14
C GLN A 188 -21.59 -20.45 -7.50
N GLY A 189 -21.83 -19.94 -8.73
CA GLY A 189 -21.34 -18.66 -9.16
C GLY A 189 -19.81 -18.56 -9.36
N ILE A 190 -19.31 -17.34 -9.37
CA ILE A 190 -17.89 -17.01 -9.58
C ILE A 190 -17.11 -17.35 -8.30
N ARG A 191 -15.97 -18.01 -8.46
CA ARG A 191 -15.02 -18.35 -7.39
C ARG A 191 -13.67 -17.67 -7.64
N ASN A 192 -12.85 -17.57 -6.60
CA ASN A 192 -11.49 -17.02 -6.71
C ASN A 192 -10.65 -17.69 -7.81
N SER A 193 -10.82 -19.00 -8.02
CA SER A 193 -10.11 -19.75 -9.05
C SER A 193 -10.43 -19.35 -10.50
N TYR A 194 -11.43 -18.52 -10.73
CA TYR A 194 -11.73 -17.95 -12.06
C TYR A 194 -11.00 -16.63 -12.32
N TRP A 195 -10.46 -16.02 -11.27
CA TRP A 195 -9.64 -14.81 -11.39
C TRP A 195 -8.21 -15.17 -11.72
N GLN A 196 -7.60 -14.40 -12.61
CA GLN A 196 -6.23 -14.56 -13.05
C GLN A 196 -5.48 -13.26 -12.88
N GLU A 197 -4.32 -13.32 -12.24
CA GLU A 197 -3.38 -12.22 -12.23
C GLU A 197 -2.80 -12.03 -13.63
N ILE A 198 -2.79 -10.78 -14.10
CA ILE A 198 -2.28 -10.40 -15.42
C ILE A 198 -0.89 -9.77 -15.28
N ALA A 199 -0.71 -8.93 -14.27
CA ALA A 199 0.55 -8.25 -14.00
C ALA A 199 0.69 -7.96 -12.51
N PHE A 200 1.92 -7.89 -12.03
CA PHE A 200 2.24 -7.59 -10.64
C PHE A 200 2.63 -6.11 -10.46
N GLY A 201 2.63 -5.65 -9.20
CA GLY A 201 2.90 -4.28 -8.77
C GLY A 201 1.66 -3.62 -8.19
N ASP A 202 1.72 -2.32 -7.95
CA ASP A 202 0.51 -1.53 -7.66
C ASP A 202 -0.30 -1.45 -8.96
N GLY A 203 -1.33 -2.26 -9.07
CA GLY A 203 -2.16 -2.30 -10.27
C GLY A 203 -3.09 -1.09 -10.34
N PHE A 204 -3.25 -0.55 -11.54
CA PHE A 204 -4.15 0.58 -11.82
C PHE A 204 -5.09 0.25 -12.96
N ASP A 205 -4.94 0.90 -14.12
CA ASP A 205 -5.73 0.59 -15.29
C ASP A 205 -5.28 -0.71 -15.92
N VAL A 206 -6.26 -1.53 -16.28
CA VAL A 206 -6.09 -2.69 -17.14
C VAL A 206 -7.03 -2.52 -18.31
N LEU A 207 -6.50 -2.41 -19.52
CA LEU A 207 -7.28 -2.19 -20.74
C LEU A 207 -7.15 -3.41 -21.65
N PRO A 208 -8.18 -4.26 -21.77
CA PRO A 208 -8.19 -5.34 -22.76
C PRO A 208 -8.15 -4.76 -24.18
N ASP A 209 -7.43 -5.42 -25.08
CA ASP A 209 -7.39 -5.06 -26.49
C ASP A 209 -8.79 -5.21 -27.10
N LEU A 210 -9.23 -4.21 -27.86
CA LEU A 210 -10.59 -4.14 -28.40
C LEU A 210 -10.90 -5.21 -29.45
N ASP A 211 -9.86 -5.75 -30.11
CA ASP A 211 -9.99 -6.80 -31.14
C ASP A 211 -9.85 -8.21 -30.58
N ASP A 212 -8.95 -8.38 -29.59
CA ASP A 212 -8.62 -9.69 -29.01
C ASP A 212 -8.27 -9.52 -27.54
N SER A 213 -9.20 -9.83 -26.66
CA SER A 213 -9.08 -9.72 -25.21
C SER A 213 -7.99 -10.60 -24.59
N ARG A 214 -7.39 -11.51 -25.37
CA ARG A 214 -6.18 -12.23 -24.96
C ARG A 214 -5.05 -11.28 -24.61
N TYR A 215 -4.98 -10.17 -25.31
CA TYR A 215 -3.98 -9.12 -25.12
C TYR A 215 -4.59 -7.88 -24.46
N GLY A 216 -3.73 -6.98 -24.06
CA GLY A 216 -4.13 -5.69 -23.52
C GLY A 216 -2.99 -5.00 -22.80
N TYR A 217 -3.33 -3.97 -22.05
CA TYR A 217 -2.36 -3.18 -21.30
C TYR A 217 -2.66 -3.31 -19.81
N ALA A 218 -1.63 -3.50 -19.00
CA ALA A 218 -1.70 -3.44 -17.54
C ALA A 218 -0.67 -2.43 -17.05
N MET A 219 -1.12 -1.52 -16.20
CA MET A 219 -0.28 -0.46 -15.69
C MET A 219 0.03 -0.70 -14.22
N SER A 220 1.28 -0.42 -13.85
CA SER A 220 1.72 -0.32 -12.48
C SER A 220 2.28 1.07 -12.17
N GLN A 221 2.72 1.29 -10.93
CA GLN A 221 3.15 2.58 -10.44
C GLN A 221 4.17 3.30 -11.32
N GLN A 222 4.13 4.64 -11.30
CA GLN A 222 5.09 5.52 -11.99
C GLN A 222 5.14 5.33 -13.51
N GLY A 223 4.01 4.99 -14.12
CA GLY A 223 3.89 4.87 -15.56
C GLY A 223 4.55 3.63 -16.16
N TYR A 224 4.83 2.61 -15.36
CA TYR A 224 5.18 1.31 -15.90
C TYR A 224 3.93 0.69 -16.51
N VAL A 225 3.93 0.57 -17.82
CA VAL A 225 2.87 -0.06 -18.60
C VAL A 225 3.46 -1.22 -19.41
N SER A 226 2.77 -2.35 -19.34
CA SER A 226 3.11 -3.54 -20.09
C SER A 226 1.96 -3.96 -21.02
N ARG A 227 2.30 -4.58 -22.15
CA ARG A 227 1.35 -5.33 -22.96
C ARG A 227 1.39 -6.78 -22.51
N TYR A 228 0.26 -7.30 -22.09
CA TYR A 228 0.13 -8.67 -21.60
C TYR A 228 -0.42 -9.63 -22.66
N ASP A 229 -0.10 -10.92 -22.52
CA ASP A 229 -0.77 -12.07 -23.10
C ASP A 229 -1.18 -13.00 -21.96
N TRP A 230 -2.46 -12.96 -21.56
CA TRP A 230 -2.90 -13.70 -20.39
C TRP A 230 -2.92 -15.22 -20.57
N ILE A 231 -2.90 -15.73 -21.81
CA ILE A 231 -2.84 -17.17 -22.08
C ILE A 231 -1.44 -17.72 -21.79
N THR A 232 -0.40 -17.00 -22.21
CA THR A 232 1.00 -17.44 -22.04
C THR A 232 1.63 -16.91 -20.76
N GLY A 233 1.01 -15.90 -20.12
CA GLY A 233 1.59 -15.14 -19.00
C GLY A 233 2.73 -14.22 -19.41
N ASN A 234 2.93 -14.01 -20.72
CA ASN A 234 4.00 -13.14 -21.20
C ASN A 234 3.61 -11.66 -21.08
N ASN A 235 4.52 -10.87 -20.51
CA ASN A 235 4.38 -9.43 -20.37
C ASN A 235 5.62 -8.73 -20.89
N TYR A 236 5.47 -7.70 -21.69
CA TYR A 236 6.58 -6.86 -22.13
C TYR A 236 6.27 -5.39 -21.96
N ILE A 237 7.27 -4.63 -21.50
CA ILE A 237 7.12 -3.21 -21.18
C ILE A 237 6.97 -2.43 -22.50
N VAL A 238 5.94 -1.59 -22.56
CA VAL A 238 5.65 -0.67 -23.66
C VAL A 238 5.67 0.79 -23.21
N ARG A 239 6.33 1.11 -22.12
CA ARG A 239 6.45 2.45 -21.56
C ARG A 239 7.08 3.41 -22.57
N PRO A 240 6.49 4.62 -22.79
CA PRO A 240 7.11 5.61 -23.69
C PRO A 240 8.46 6.10 -23.16
N THR A 241 9.31 6.52 -24.07
CA THR A 241 10.57 7.22 -23.81
C THR A 241 10.58 8.52 -24.61
N HIS A 242 11.32 9.53 -24.15
CA HIS A 242 11.46 10.78 -24.89
C HIS A 242 12.60 10.68 -25.91
N VAL A 243 12.43 11.32 -27.09
CA VAL A 243 13.46 11.32 -28.16
C VAL A 243 14.73 12.04 -27.75
N ASP A 244 14.63 13.07 -26.91
CA ASP A 244 15.78 13.68 -26.26
C ASP A 244 16.08 12.91 -24.95
N PRO A 245 17.22 12.23 -24.84
CA PRO A 245 17.56 11.43 -23.65
C PRO A 245 17.84 12.28 -22.40
N LYS A 246 17.93 13.61 -22.52
CA LYS A 246 18.08 14.52 -21.39
C LYS A 246 16.76 14.81 -20.69
N ILE A 247 15.63 14.51 -21.34
CA ILE A 247 14.31 14.70 -20.76
C ILE A 247 13.88 13.43 -20.05
N ASN A 248 13.82 13.52 -18.73
CA ASN A 248 13.23 12.48 -17.91
C ASN A 248 11.70 12.61 -17.94
N LEU A 249 11.02 11.52 -18.29
CA LEU A 249 9.57 11.45 -18.20
C LEU A 249 9.15 11.33 -16.73
N ARG A 250 8.22 12.19 -16.34
CA ARG A 250 7.60 12.22 -15.02
C ARG A 250 6.20 11.64 -15.14
N PHE A 251 5.85 10.75 -14.22
CA PHE A 251 4.56 10.07 -14.20
C PHE A 251 3.94 10.20 -12.82
N ASN A 252 2.65 10.30 -12.79
CA ASN A 252 1.88 10.07 -11.57
C ASN A 252 2.06 8.63 -11.11
N TRP A 253 1.75 8.40 -9.84
CA TRP A 253 1.60 7.05 -9.29
C TRP A 253 0.66 6.26 -10.17
N ASN A 254 -0.53 6.79 -10.40
CA ASN A 254 -1.51 6.31 -11.37
C ASN A 254 -1.46 7.19 -12.63
N ALA A 255 -0.66 6.80 -13.62
CA ALA A 255 -0.56 7.50 -14.89
C ALA A 255 -1.78 7.19 -15.79
N ALA A 256 -2.19 8.14 -16.62
CA ALA A 256 -3.34 7.96 -17.49
C ALA A 256 -3.00 7.15 -18.75
N ILE A 257 -3.86 6.18 -19.09
CA ILE A 257 -3.81 5.41 -20.35
C ILE A 257 -5.20 5.37 -20.98
N GLY A 258 -5.28 5.40 -22.31
CA GLY A 258 -6.54 5.28 -23.04
C GLY A 258 -6.35 4.69 -24.42
N GLN A 259 -7.26 3.81 -24.84
CA GLN A 259 -7.33 3.30 -26.20
C GLN A 259 -8.22 4.19 -27.06
N ASP A 260 -7.87 4.32 -28.34
CA ASP A 260 -8.72 5.03 -29.31
C ASP A 260 -9.93 4.13 -29.65
N PRO A 261 -11.16 4.62 -29.49
CA PRO A 261 -12.35 3.81 -29.76
C PRO A 261 -12.60 3.58 -31.27
N PHE A 262 -11.88 4.27 -32.14
CA PHE A 262 -12.07 4.19 -33.59
C PHE A 262 -10.90 3.50 -34.32
N ASP A 263 -9.74 3.38 -33.64
CA ASP A 263 -8.55 2.74 -34.18
C ASP A 263 -7.89 1.87 -33.11
N ASN A 264 -8.12 0.58 -33.20
CA ASN A 264 -7.66 -0.43 -32.23
C ASN A 264 -6.13 -0.57 -32.14
N SER A 265 -5.38 0.02 -33.07
CA SER A 265 -3.92 0.11 -33.01
C SER A 265 -3.41 1.30 -32.21
N THR A 266 -4.28 2.28 -31.99
CA THR A 266 -3.93 3.54 -31.33
C THR A 266 -4.17 3.49 -29.83
N VAL A 267 -3.14 3.92 -29.08
CA VAL A 267 -3.18 4.06 -27.62
C VAL A 267 -2.50 5.37 -27.22
N TYR A 268 -3.05 6.03 -26.20
CA TYR A 268 -2.54 7.26 -25.61
C TYR A 268 -2.03 6.99 -24.21
N PHE A 269 -0.95 7.67 -23.80
CA PHE A 269 -0.38 7.53 -22.46
C PHE A 269 0.09 8.88 -21.93
N GLY A 270 -0.11 9.14 -20.64
CA GLY A 270 0.20 10.41 -19.98
C GLY A 270 1.46 10.34 -19.13
N SER A 271 2.42 11.22 -19.44
CA SER A 271 3.46 11.71 -18.54
C SER A 271 3.23 13.20 -18.31
N GLN A 272 4.25 14.02 -18.10
CA GLN A 272 4.12 15.47 -18.28
C GLN A 272 3.72 15.84 -19.74
N PHE A 273 3.80 14.90 -20.66
CA PHE A 273 3.36 15.01 -22.05
C PHE A 273 2.23 14.02 -22.33
N VAL A 274 1.52 14.23 -23.42
CA VAL A 274 0.67 13.22 -24.03
C VAL A 274 1.48 12.48 -25.09
N HIS A 275 1.52 11.16 -24.98
CA HIS A 275 2.15 10.27 -25.93
C HIS A 275 1.08 9.53 -26.73
N LYS A 276 1.29 9.38 -28.04
CA LYS A 276 0.45 8.58 -28.94
C LYS A 276 1.26 7.50 -29.59
N SER A 277 0.75 6.27 -29.54
CA SER A 277 1.23 5.13 -30.32
C SER A 277 0.15 4.77 -31.34
N THR A 278 0.56 4.31 -32.53
CA THR A 278 -0.33 3.76 -33.57
C THR A 278 0.02 2.32 -33.93
N ASP A 279 0.82 1.68 -33.10
CA ASP A 279 1.31 0.31 -33.29
C ASP A 279 1.22 -0.51 -31.97
N LYS A 280 0.15 -0.24 -31.20
CA LYS A 280 -0.16 -0.94 -29.94
C LYS A 280 0.94 -0.79 -28.87
N GLY A 281 1.61 0.38 -28.84
CA GLY A 281 2.60 0.72 -27.81
C GLY A 281 4.06 0.33 -28.16
N LEU A 282 4.32 -0.17 -29.38
CA LEU A 282 5.68 -0.51 -29.77
C LEU A 282 6.53 0.75 -30.01
N THR A 283 5.94 1.79 -30.57
CA THR A 283 6.60 3.09 -30.74
C THR A 283 5.69 4.22 -30.27
N TRP A 284 6.29 5.33 -29.82
CA TRP A 284 5.55 6.44 -29.25
C TRP A 284 5.98 7.79 -29.83
N ASN A 285 5.02 8.64 -30.08
CA ASN A 285 5.22 10.03 -30.46
C ASN A 285 4.68 10.95 -29.37
N THR A 286 5.47 11.92 -28.93
CA THR A 286 5.01 12.98 -28.05
C THR A 286 4.17 13.98 -28.87
N ILE A 287 2.93 14.19 -28.49
CA ILE A 287 1.96 15.01 -29.25
C ILE A 287 1.50 16.27 -28.53
N SER A 288 2.09 16.57 -27.35
CA SER A 288 1.80 17.80 -26.59
C SER A 288 3.07 18.48 -26.10
N PRO A 289 3.03 19.78 -25.73
CA PRO A 289 4.04 20.38 -24.85
C PRO A 289 3.99 19.75 -23.45
N ASP A 290 4.91 20.16 -22.56
CA ASP A 290 4.80 19.89 -21.12
C ASP A 290 3.50 20.52 -20.58
N LEU A 291 2.62 19.70 -20.03
CA LEU A 291 1.30 20.12 -19.53
C LEU A 291 1.31 20.38 -18.02
N THR A 292 2.45 20.18 -17.37
CA THR A 292 2.62 20.39 -15.94
C THR A 292 3.16 21.78 -15.63
N THR A 293 3.16 22.18 -14.37
CA THR A 293 3.80 23.43 -13.95
C THR A 293 5.31 23.38 -14.07
N ASN A 294 5.89 22.17 -14.07
CA ASN A 294 7.31 21.90 -14.06
C ASN A 294 8.07 22.68 -12.99
N ASP A 295 7.43 22.90 -11.83
CA ASP A 295 7.99 23.65 -10.71
C ASP A 295 9.01 22.78 -9.96
N PRO A 296 10.31 23.15 -9.95
CA PRO A 296 11.33 22.37 -9.27
C PRO A 296 11.11 22.21 -7.76
N GLU A 297 10.45 23.20 -7.12
CA GLU A 297 10.19 23.13 -5.67
C GLU A 297 9.13 22.04 -5.37
N LYS A 298 8.13 21.90 -6.22
CA LYS A 298 7.10 20.84 -6.08
C LYS A 298 7.60 19.44 -6.42
N GLN A 299 8.75 19.34 -7.10
CA GLN A 299 9.38 18.08 -7.48
C GLN A 299 10.39 17.58 -6.45
N LYS A 300 10.61 18.32 -5.36
CA LYS A 300 11.52 17.92 -4.29
C LYS A 300 10.87 16.86 -3.39
N GLN A 301 11.26 15.63 -3.56
CA GLN A 301 10.85 14.53 -2.70
C GLN A 301 11.14 14.76 -1.22
N SER A 302 12.21 15.48 -0.91
CA SER A 302 12.62 15.77 0.46
C SER A 302 11.67 16.69 1.23
N GLU A 303 10.69 17.30 0.58
CA GLU A 303 9.76 18.24 1.19
C GLU A 303 8.30 17.74 1.16
N SER A 304 8.06 16.55 0.63
CA SER A 304 6.78 15.85 0.72
C SER A 304 6.68 15.06 2.02
N GLY A 305 5.48 14.88 2.56
CA GLY A 305 5.23 14.00 3.69
C GLY A 305 5.24 14.66 5.09
N GLY A 306 5.05 15.95 5.21
CA GLY A 306 4.88 16.64 6.50
C GLY A 306 6.15 16.64 7.36
N LEU A 307 6.04 16.23 8.63
CA LEU A 307 7.16 16.22 9.59
C LEU A 307 8.21 15.15 9.29
N THR A 308 7.81 14.04 8.69
CA THR A 308 8.68 12.94 8.28
C THR A 308 8.64 12.80 6.77
N LEU A 309 9.82 12.59 6.16
CA LEU A 309 9.90 12.37 4.73
C LEU A 309 9.12 11.12 4.33
N ASP A 310 8.27 11.28 3.33
CA ASP A 310 7.71 10.13 2.64
C ASP A 310 8.76 9.55 1.71
N ALA A 311 9.02 8.26 1.85
CA ALA A 311 10.01 7.57 1.05
C ALA A 311 9.48 7.13 -0.33
N THR A 312 8.22 7.39 -0.66
CA THR A 312 7.61 6.83 -1.87
C THR A 312 8.16 7.41 -3.16
N GLY A 313 8.57 8.68 -3.19
CA GLY A 313 9.08 9.33 -4.41
C GLY A 313 8.11 9.32 -5.59
N ALA A 314 6.90 8.90 -5.33
CA ALA A 314 5.91 8.58 -6.34
C ALA A 314 5.12 9.80 -6.80
N GLU A 315 5.16 10.87 -6.04
CA GLU A 315 4.23 11.98 -6.16
C GLU A 315 4.87 13.26 -6.70
N ASN A 316 6.13 13.20 -7.10
CA ASN A 316 6.92 14.36 -7.53
C ASN A 316 6.83 14.61 -9.04
N HIS A 317 5.65 14.76 -9.54
CA HIS A 317 5.40 14.77 -10.99
C HIS A 317 4.78 16.05 -11.50
N CYS A 318 4.40 16.96 -10.65
CA CYS A 318 3.73 18.21 -11.04
C CYS A 318 4.64 19.24 -11.68
#